data_3a0fe51cb7b13f30254c72e0b6a9aae8
#
_entry.id   3a0fe51cb7b13f30254c72e0b6a9aae8
#
_cell.length_a   1.000
_cell.length_b   1.000
_cell.length_c   1.000
_cell.angle_alpha   90.00
_cell.angle_beta   90.00
_cell.angle_gamma   90.00
#
_symmetry.space_group_name_H-M   'P 1'
#
loop_
_entity.id
_entity.type
_entity.pdbx_description
1 polymer ?
#
loop_
_entity_poly.entity_id
_entity_poly.type
_entity_poly.pdbx_seq_one_letter_code
_entity_poly.pdbx_strand_id
1 'polypeptide(L)'
;MQVTTRYPFNHGAPIHLGDPAAIGADLENPYVGPPVHRVPAGVVPVFWACGVTPQEAALAAGLDIMVTHAPAHGFVTDWEARRLATP
;
A
#
# COMPACT_ATOMS: atom_id res chain seq x y z
N MET A 1 9.78 9.12 -1.47
CA MET A 1 8.58 9.73 -2.12
C MET A 1 8.83 10.08 -3.57
N GLN A 2 9.88 10.87 -3.90
CA GLN A 2 10.15 11.26 -5.29
C GLN A 2 10.37 10.08 -6.23
N VAL A 3 11.03 9.02 -5.75
CA VAL A 3 11.26 7.81 -6.54
C VAL A 3 9.95 7.08 -6.81
N THR A 4 9.19 6.79 -5.78
CA THR A 4 7.95 5.99 -5.90
C THR A 4 6.87 6.69 -6.73
N THR A 5 6.80 8.01 -6.67
CA THR A 5 5.86 8.81 -7.47
C THR A 5 6.04 8.61 -8.97
N ARG A 6 7.25 8.29 -9.41
CA ARG A 6 7.54 8.01 -10.83
C ARG A 6 7.09 6.64 -11.31
N TYR A 7 6.59 5.80 -10.43
CA TYR A 7 6.17 4.43 -10.73
C TYR A 7 4.70 4.20 -10.36
N PRO A 8 3.76 4.85 -11.07
CA PRO A 8 2.33 4.78 -10.72
C PRO A 8 1.71 3.40 -10.87
N PHE A 9 2.30 2.52 -11.69
CA PHE A 9 1.84 1.13 -11.83
C PHE A 9 2.33 0.21 -10.69
N ASN A 10 3.25 0.71 -9.87
CA ASN A 10 3.66 0.05 -8.62
C ASN A 10 2.85 0.70 -7.49
N HIS A 11 3.47 1.00 -6.35
CA HIS A 11 2.73 1.69 -5.28
C HIS A 11 2.49 3.18 -5.55
N GLY A 12 3.27 3.79 -6.43
CA GLY A 12 3.09 5.18 -6.81
C GLY A 12 3.43 6.17 -5.71
N ALA A 13 2.73 7.30 -5.70
CA ALA A 13 2.87 8.31 -4.68
C ALA A 13 2.24 7.84 -3.35
N PRO A 14 2.83 8.20 -2.19
CA PRO A 14 2.20 7.95 -0.91
C PRO A 14 0.88 8.71 -0.78
N ILE A 15 -0.06 8.13 -0.05
CA ILE A 15 -1.40 8.70 0.16
C ILE A 15 -1.49 9.54 1.43
N HIS A 16 -0.60 9.30 2.39
CA HIS A 16 -0.59 10.01 3.65
C HIS A 16 0.79 10.01 4.30
N LEU A 17 1.10 11.09 4.97
CA LEU A 17 2.31 11.29 5.77
C LEU A 17 1.89 11.73 7.17
N GLY A 18 2.42 11.08 8.21
CA GLY A 18 2.22 11.52 9.58
C GLY A 18 1.24 10.64 10.35
N ASP A 19 0.37 11.26 11.15
CA ASP A 19 -0.48 10.57 12.11
C ASP A 19 -1.35 9.48 11.45
N PRO A 20 -1.17 8.21 11.84
CA PRO A 20 -1.98 7.10 11.33
C PRO A 20 -3.48 7.28 11.58
N ALA A 21 -3.85 7.87 12.71
CA ALA A 21 -5.25 8.07 13.08
C ALA A 21 -5.99 8.98 12.10
N ALA A 22 -5.29 9.90 11.44
CA ALA A 22 -5.89 10.80 10.47
C ALA A 22 -6.52 10.08 9.26
N ILE A 23 -6.06 8.85 8.97
CA ILE A 23 -6.61 7.99 7.90
C ILE A 23 -7.28 6.74 8.46
N GLY A 24 -7.53 6.69 9.76
CA GLY A 24 -8.16 5.53 10.41
C GLY A 24 -7.26 4.31 10.53
N ALA A 25 -5.95 4.46 10.39
CA ALA A 25 -5.00 3.36 10.53
C ALA A 25 -4.59 3.16 11.99
N ASP A 26 -4.48 1.91 12.41
CA ASP A 26 -3.96 1.51 13.71
C ASP A 26 -2.73 0.61 13.51
N LEU A 27 -1.55 1.15 13.80
CA LEU A 27 -0.28 0.44 13.59
C LEU A 27 -0.10 -0.77 14.53
N GLU A 28 -0.78 -0.77 15.68
CA GLU A 28 -0.74 -1.90 16.61
C GLU A 28 -1.62 -3.07 16.18
N ASN A 29 -2.66 -2.78 15.38
CA ASN A 29 -3.62 -3.77 14.90
C ASN A 29 -3.73 -3.72 13.37
N PRO A 30 -2.66 -4.05 12.63
CA PRO A 30 -2.71 -4.04 11.17
C PRO A 30 -3.64 -5.14 10.65
N TYR A 31 -4.26 -4.90 9.52
CA TYR A 31 -5.11 -5.90 8.85
C TYR A 31 -4.30 -7.14 8.45
N VAL A 32 -3.09 -6.93 7.94
CA VAL A 32 -2.15 -7.99 7.57
C VAL A 32 -0.74 -7.56 7.97
N GLY A 33 0.05 -8.51 8.46
CA GLY A 33 1.44 -8.29 8.82
C GLY A 33 1.67 -8.05 10.32
N PRO A 34 2.91 -7.84 10.73
CA PRO A 34 3.26 -7.66 12.13
C PRO A 34 2.84 -6.28 12.65
N PRO A 35 2.45 -6.18 13.92
CA PRO A 35 2.12 -4.89 14.52
C PRO A 35 3.37 -4.01 14.69
N VAL A 36 3.15 -2.69 14.66
CA VAL A 36 4.15 -1.70 15.04
C VAL A 36 3.73 -1.08 16.36
N HIS A 37 4.43 -1.42 17.42
CA HIS A 37 4.08 -0.98 18.77
C HIS A 37 4.58 0.43 19.10
N ARG A 38 5.61 0.88 18.43
CA ARG A 38 6.23 2.18 18.68
C ARG A 38 6.85 2.76 17.42
N VAL A 39 6.54 4.01 17.14
CA VAL A 39 7.24 4.81 16.12
C VAL A 39 8.35 5.57 16.81
N PRO A 40 9.64 5.39 16.43
CA PRO A 40 10.74 6.12 17.03
C PRO A 40 10.60 7.63 16.88
N ALA A 41 11.13 8.39 17.84
CA ALA A 41 11.17 9.84 17.77
C ALA A 41 11.92 10.31 16.51
N GLY A 42 11.39 11.32 15.81
CA GLY A 42 11.95 11.84 14.57
C GLY A 42 11.65 11.02 13.32
N VAL A 43 10.91 9.92 13.45
CA VAL A 43 10.45 9.09 12.33
C VAL A 43 9.00 9.42 12.00
N VAL A 44 8.71 9.65 10.74
CA VAL A 44 7.37 9.96 10.25
C VAL A 44 6.80 8.74 9.52
N PRO A 45 5.63 8.22 9.94
CA PRO A 45 4.95 7.18 9.19
C PRO A 45 4.55 7.65 7.80
N VAL A 46 4.76 6.79 6.81
CA VAL A 46 4.38 7.04 5.43
C VAL A 46 3.51 5.90 4.94
N PHE A 47 2.42 6.20 4.25
CA PHE A 47 1.42 5.23 3.85
C PHE A 47 1.22 5.23 2.33
N TRP A 48 1.14 4.05 1.76
CA TRP A 48 0.80 3.83 0.36
C TRP A 48 -0.44 2.95 0.23
N ALA A 49 -1.22 3.20 -0.81
CA ALA A 49 -2.18 2.20 -1.27
C ALA A 49 -1.45 1.01 -1.89
N CYS A 50 -2.06 -0.17 -1.85
CA CYS A 50 -1.46 -1.39 -2.40
C CYS A 50 -2.56 -2.32 -2.93
N GLY A 51 -2.17 -3.52 -3.38
CA GLY A 51 -3.12 -4.52 -3.88
C GLY A 51 -4.16 -4.99 -2.85
N VAL A 52 -3.90 -4.84 -1.56
CA VAL A 52 -4.88 -5.18 -0.50
C VAL A 52 -6.00 -4.14 -0.43
N THR A 53 -5.75 -2.88 -0.75
CA THR A 53 -6.76 -1.81 -0.73
C THR A 53 -7.96 -2.12 -1.63
N PRO A 54 -7.80 -2.48 -2.93
CA PRO A 54 -8.92 -2.87 -3.76
C PRO A 54 -9.55 -4.21 -3.35
N GLN A 55 -8.81 -5.12 -2.71
CA GLN A 55 -9.38 -6.35 -2.16
C GLN A 55 -10.41 -6.04 -1.07
N GLU A 56 -10.09 -5.15 -0.14
CA GLU A 56 -11.02 -4.68 0.89
C GLU A 56 -12.24 -3.98 0.28
N ALA A 57 -12.02 -3.13 -0.70
CA ALA A 57 -13.12 -2.44 -1.38
C ALA A 57 -14.05 -3.44 -2.09
N ALA A 58 -13.51 -4.47 -2.72
CA ALA A 58 -14.29 -5.52 -3.37
C ALA A 58 -15.12 -6.34 -2.38
N LEU A 59 -14.55 -6.68 -1.22
CA LEU A 59 -15.28 -7.37 -0.14
C LEU A 59 -16.43 -6.51 0.38
N ALA A 60 -16.21 -5.24 0.60
CA ALA A 60 -17.24 -4.30 1.04
C ALA A 60 -18.34 -4.10 -0.02
N ALA A 61 -18.00 -4.15 -1.29
CA ALA A 61 -18.94 -4.03 -2.40
C ALA A 61 -19.74 -5.31 -2.68
N GLY A 62 -19.33 -6.44 -2.10
CA GLY A 62 -20.02 -7.73 -2.28
C GLY A 62 -19.90 -8.31 -3.69
N LEU A 63 -18.75 -8.13 -4.35
CA LEU A 63 -18.50 -8.71 -5.67
C LEU A 63 -18.50 -10.23 -5.62
N ASP A 64 -19.11 -10.86 -6.64
CA ASP A 64 -19.18 -12.32 -6.73
C ASP A 64 -17.82 -12.96 -6.97
N ILE A 65 -16.99 -12.33 -7.80
CA ILE A 65 -15.67 -12.83 -8.16
C ILE A 65 -14.68 -11.67 -8.24
N MET A 66 -13.49 -11.88 -7.68
CA MET A 66 -12.34 -11.02 -7.86
C MET A 66 -11.06 -11.86 -7.89
N VAL A 67 -10.20 -11.61 -8.86
CA VAL A 67 -8.90 -12.28 -8.96
C VAL A 67 -7.80 -11.29 -8.56
N THR A 68 -7.01 -11.66 -7.57
CA THR A 68 -5.93 -10.82 -7.04
C THR A 68 -4.70 -11.67 -6.72
N HIS A 69 -3.57 -11.02 -6.47
CA HIS A 69 -2.48 -11.69 -5.77
C HIS A 69 -2.81 -11.85 -4.27
N ALA A 70 -2.17 -12.80 -3.61
CA ALA A 70 -2.31 -12.93 -2.16
C ALA A 70 -1.56 -11.79 -1.44
N PRO A 71 -2.04 -11.32 -0.27
CA PRO A 71 -1.30 -10.36 0.53
C PRO A 71 0.14 -10.81 0.79
N ALA A 72 1.09 -9.89 0.76
CA ALA A 72 2.53 -10.11 0.89
C ALA A 72 3.16 -10.95 -0.23
N HIS A 73 2.42 -11.29 -1.28
CA HIS A 73 2.93 -11.99 -2.48
C HIS A 73 2.89 -11.02 -3.67
N GLY A 74 4.05 -10.65 -4.18
CA GLY A 74 4.14 -9.76 -5.33
C GLY A 74 3.62 -10.41 -6.61
N PHE A 75 3.00 -9.60 -7.47
CA PHE A 75 2.65 -9.98 -8.83
C PHE A 75 3.84 -9.67 -9.74
N VAL A 76 4.63 -10.69 -10.07
CA VAL A 76 5.85 -10.54 -10.86
C VAL A 76 5.53 -10.71 -12.34
N THR A 77 5.95 -9.74 -13.15
CA THR A 77 5.80 -9.76 -14.60
C THR A 77 7.18 -9.67 -15.28
N ASP A 78 7.24 -9.88 -16.56
CA ASP A 78 8.44 -9.68 -17.38
C ASP A 78 8.61 -8.24 -17.86
N TRP A 79 7.73 -7.31 -17.44
CA TRP A 79 7.91 -5.88 -17.65
C TRP A 79 9.02 -5.33 -16.74
N GLU A 80 9.96 -4.63 -17.34
CA GLU A 80 10.98 -3.93 -16.57
C GLU A 80 10.40 -2.64 -15.96
N ALA A 81 10.62 -2.42 -14.66
CA ALA A 81 10.08 -1.26 -13.93
C ALA A 81 10.45 0.08 -14.60
N ARG A 82 11.67 0.21 -15.13
CA ARG A 82 12.13 1.42 -15.84
C ARG A 82 11.24 1.84 -17.02
N ARG A 83 10.55 0.88 -17.66
CA ARG A 83 9.64 1.14 -18.76
C ARG A 83 8.30 1.71 -18.30
N LEU A 84 7.99 1.55 -17.03
CA LEU A 84 6.75 2.02 -16.41
C LEU A 84 6.96 3.35 -15.67
N ALA A 85 8.18 3.83 -15.60
CA ALA A 85 8.50 5.09 -14.94
C ALA A 85 7.96 6.29 -15.71
N THR A 86 7.37 7.24 -14.99
CA THR A 86 7.01 8.55 -15.53
C THR A 86 8.19 9.52 -15.41
N PRO A 87 8.26 10.54 -16.27
CA PRO A 87 9.30 11.57 -16.17
C PRO A 87 9.31 12.32 -14.84
#